data_d335598783918bd067393a038eb8c78d
#
_entry.id   d335598783918bd067393a038eb8c78d
#
_cell.length_a   1.000
_cell.length_b   1.000
_cell.length_c   1.000
_cell.angle_alpha   90.00
_cell.angle_beta   90.00
_cell.angle_gamma   90.00
#
_symmetry.space_group_name_H-M   'P 1'
#
loop_
_entity.id
_entity.type
_entity.pdbx_description
1 polymer ?
#
loop_
_entity_poly.entity_id
_entity_poly.type
_entity_poly.pdbx_seq_one_letter_code
_entity_poly.pdbx_strand_id
1 'polypeptide(L)'
;MLRRILIPFLCLLGLFCTLQAQDVPSLKIAALHPILGDMARAIGGSHVQVADLLRPNGNLHSFEPAPQDIAAAGQARLVLASGKNLEPYLPKL
;
A
#
# COMPACT_ATOMS: atom_id res chain seq x y z
N MET A 1 -0.91 7.28 -56.59
CA MET A 1 -1.46 6.07 -55.94
C MET A 1 -0.82 5.78 -54.59
N LEU A 2 0.48 5.94 -54.40
CA LEU A 2 1.14 5.67 -53.10
C LEU A 2 0.72 6.64 -51.96
N ARG A 3 0.39 7.90 -52.27
CA ARG A 3 -0.02 8.89 -51.28
C ARG A 3 -1.38 8.63 -50.61
N ARG A 4 -2.25 7.87 -51.25
CA ARG A 4 -3.60 7.58 -50.75
C ARG A 4 -3.65 6.36 -49.83
N ILE A 5 -2.60 5.53 -49.82
CA ILE A 5 -2.53 4.31 -49.00
C ILE A 5 -1.78 4.59 -47.69
N LEU A 6 -0.92 5.63 -47.64
CA LEU A 6 -0.12 5.98 -46.44
C LEU A 6 -0.95 6.64 -45.33
N ILE A 7 -2.03 7.37 -45.68
CA ILE A 7 -2.84 8.10 -44.69
C ILE A 7 -3.64 7.17 -43.77
N PRO A 8 -4.31 6.10 -44.29
CA PRO A 8 -5.03 5.17 -43.39
C PRO A 8 -4.09 4.32 -42.53
N PHE A 9 -2.84 4.07 -42.97
CA PHE A 9 -1.89 3.30 -42.20
C PHE A 9 -1.31 4.09 -41.04
N LEU A 10 -1.16 5.40 -41.21
CA LEU A 10 -0.69 6.29 -40.14
C LEU A 10 -1.75 6.50 -39.04
N CYS A 11 -3.03 6.49 -39.40
CA CYS A 11 -4.15 6.55 -38.45
C CYS A 11 -4.28 5.25 -37.61
N LEU A 12 -3.94 4.10 -38.18
CA LEU A 12 -4.01 2.83 -37.47
C LEU A 12 -2.90 2.69 -36.41
N LEU A 13 -1.75 3.33 -36.63
CA LEU A 13 -0.66 3.38 -35.64
C LEU A 13 -0.98 4.32 -34.46
N GLY A 14 -1.83 5.32 -34.68
CA GLY A 14 -2.22 6.27 -33.62
C GLY A 14 -3.22 5.72 -32.60
N LEU A 15 -3.93 4.62 -32.92
CA LEU A 15 -4.91 4.02 -32.00
C LEU A 15 -4.27 3.06 -30.98
N PHE A 16 -2.98 2.73 -31.12
CA PHE A 16 -2.29 1.83 -30.20
C PHE A 16 -1.69 2.54 -28.97
N CYS A 17 -1.91 3.82 -28.80
CA CYS A 17 -1.14 4.63 -27.84
C CYS A 17 -1.90 5.13 -26.63
N THR A 18 -2.97 4.48 -26.17
CA THR A 18 -3.62 4.93 -24.92
C THR A 18 -4.28 3.80 -24.12
N LEU A 19 -3.58 2.70 -23.91
CA LEU A 19 -3.87 1.88 -22.73
C LEU A 19 -2.88 2.27 -21.63
N GLN A 20 -3.04 3.48 -21.10
CA GLN A 20 -2.41 3.83 -19.84
C GLN A 20 -3.16 3.06 -18.75
N ALA A 21 -2.47 2.09 -18.14
CA ALA A 21 -2.94 1.49 -16.91
C ALA A 21 -3.19 2.62 -15.91
N GLN A 22 -4.44 2.82 -15.50
CA GLN A 22 -4.77 3.76 -14.44
C GLN A 22 -4.10 3.26 -13.18
N ASP A 23 -3.25 4.09 -12.56
CA ASP A 23 -2.69 3.82 -11.25
C ASP A 23 -3.85 3.72 -10.25
N VAL A 24 -4.17 2.49 -9.85
CA VAL A 24 -5.10 2.25 -8.75
C VAL A 24 -4.39 2.68 -7.46
N PRO A 25 -4.95 3.62 -6.68
CA PRO A 25 -4.32 4.04 -5.44
C PRO A 25 -4.13 2.82 -4.53
N SER A 26 -2.89 2.65 -4.00
CA SER A 26 -2.58 1.55 -3.10
C SER A 26 -3.27 1.74 -1.75
N LEU A 27 -3.71 0.63 -1.15
CA LEU A 27 -4.33 0.61 0.17
C LEU A 27 -3.28 0.89 1.24
N LYS A 28 -3.49 1.92 2.04
CA LYS A 28 -2.64 2.22 3.19
C LYS A 28 -3.02 1.35 4.38
N ILE A 29 -2.04 0.59 4.88
CA ILE A 29 -2.18 -0.33 6.00
C ILE A 29 -1.18 0.06 7.09
N ALA A 30 -1.63 0.13 8.34
CA ALA A 30 -0.77 0.18 9.51
C ALA A 30 -0.75 -1.20 10.16
N ALA A 31 0.43 -1.80 10.26
CA ALA A 31 0.63 -3.07 10.94
C ALA A 31 1.27 -2.80 12.30
N LEU A 32 0.68 -3.33 13.36
CA LEU A 32 1.14 -3.06 14.72
C LEU A 32 2.46 -3.77 15.04
N HIS A 33 2.80 -4.82 14.31
CA HIS A 33 4.12 -5.43 14.39
C HIS A 33 4.55 -6.04 13.01
N PRO A 34 5.86 -6.28 12.82
CA PRO A 34 6.42 -6.63 11.51
C PRO A 34 5.85 -7.89 10.87
N ILE A 35 5.49 -8.90 11.66
CA ILE A 35 4.91 -10.16 11.14
C ILE A 35 3.62 -9.88 10.36
N LEU A 36 2.75 -9.05 10.91
CA LEU A 36 1.51 -8.64 10.24
C LEU A 36 1.80 -7.81 8.99
N GLY A 37 2.80 -6.94 9.06
CA GLY A 37 3.26 -6.16 7.91
C GLY A 37 3.78 -7.04 6.79
N ASP A 38 4.60 -8.03 7.09
CA ASP A 38 5.14 -8.96 6.11
C ASP A 38 4.04 -9.79 5.45
N MET A 39 3.05 -10.25 6.23
CA MET A 39 1.88 -10.95 5.68
C MET A 39 1.08 -10.04 4.75
N ALA A 40 0.84 -8.79 5.14
CA ALA A 40 0.13 -7.83 4.32
C ALA A 40 0.85 -7.56 2.98
N ARG A 41 2.17 -7.41 3.00
CA ARG A 41 2.98 -7.23 1.80
C ARG A 41 2.97 -8.46 0.90
N ALA A 42 3.06 -9.64 1.49
CA ALA A 42 3.04 -10.90 0.74
C ALA A 42 1.71 -11.11 0.01
N ILE A 43 0.60 -10.74 0.63
CA ILE A 43 -0.74 -10.88 0.06
C ILE A 43 -1.05 -9.73 -0.91
N GLY A 44 -0.77 -8.49 -0.51
CA GLY A 44 -1.18 -7.29 -1.23
C GLY A 44 -0.22 -6.86 -2.34
N GLY A 45 1.07 -7.21 -2.25
CA GLY A 45 2.09 -6.85 -3.24
C GLY A 45 2.12 -5.34 -3.50
N SER A 46 2.04 -4.95 -4.76
CA SER A 46 2.05 -3.54 -5.18
C SER A 46 0.74 -2.78 -4.90
N HIS A 47 -0.31 -3.48 -4.45
CA HIS A 47 -1.61 -2.88 -4.16
C HIS A 47 -1.72 -2.30 -2.75
N VAL A 48 -0.71 -2.47 -1.92
CA VAL A 48 -0.69 -2.00 -0.54
C VAL A 48 0.55 -1.18 -0.23
N GLN A 49 0.38 -0.22 0.69
CA GLN A 49 1.47 0.49 1.36
C GLN A 49 1.38 0.18 2.85
N VAL A 50 2.37 -0.48 3.39
CA VAL A 50 2.37 -0.96 4.76
C VAL A 50 3.34 -0.16 5.60
N ALA A 51 2.85 0.43 6.68
CA ALA A 51 3.66 1.01 7.75
C ALA A 51 3.69 0.05 8.94
N ASP A 52 4.87 -0.44 9.30
CA ASP A 52 5.07 -1.20 10.53
C ASP A 52 5.29 -0.23 11.67
N LEU A 53 4.43 -0.25 12.68
CA LEU A 53 4.55 0.66 13.82
C LEU A 53 5.63 0.19 14.78
N LEU A 54 5.68 -1.10 15.10
CA LEU A 54 6.75 -1.69 15.89
C LEU A 54 7.96 -2.01 15.00
N ARG A 55 9.14 -1.61 15.42
CA ARG A 55 10.39 -1.94 14.72
C ARG A 55 10.75 -3.42 14.90
N PRO A 56 11.54 -4.03 13.97
CA PRO A 56 11.82 -5.47 13.97
C PRO A 56 12.35 -6.04 15.28
N ASN A 57 13.12 -5.25 16.06
CA ASN A 57 13.68 -5.67 17.34
C ASN A 57 12.93 -5.06 18.54
N GLY A 58 11.77 -4.47 18.30
CA GLY A 58 10.95 -3.85 19.34
C GLY A 58 10.24 -4.90 20.21
N ASN A 59 9.99 -4.54 21.47
CA ASN A 59 9.20 -5.35 22.37
C ASN A 59 7.72 -4.95 22.26
N LEU A 60 6.89 -5.89 21.87
CA LEU A 60 5.47 -5.67 21.66
C LEU A 60 4.74 -5.18 22.91
N HIS A 61 5.13 -5.69 24.10
CA HIS A 61 4.48 -5.37 25.37
C HIS A 61 4.89 -4.00 25.95
N SER A 62 6.07 -3.52 25.60
CA SER A 62 6.62 -2.26 26.10
C SER A 62 6.62 -1.14 25.05
N PHE A 63 6.08 -1.39 23.87
CA PHE A 63 6.01 -0.40 22.81
C PHE A 63 5.10 0.75 23.22
N GLU A 64 5.61 1.96 23.09
CA GLU A 64 4.87 3.20 23.29
C GLU A 64 4.80 3.94 21.95
N PRO A 65 3.60 4.14 21.37
CA PRO A 65 3.47 4.83 20.09
C PRO A 65 3.98 6.27 20.17
N ALA A 66 4.87 6.63 19.26
CA ALA A 66 5.29 8.02 19.07
C ALA A 66 4.23 8.78 18.24
N PRO A 67 4.26 10.12 18.21
CA PRO A 67 3.31 10.91 17.43
C PRO A 67 3.24 10.52 15.95
N GLN A 68 4.38 10.16 15.35
CA GLN A 68 4.40 9.68 13.96
C GLN A 68 3.70 8.32 13.77
N ASP A 69 3.71 7.46 14.77
CA ASP A 69 3.03 6.16 14.73
C ASP A 69 1.51 6.37 14.78
N ILE A 70 1.07 7.28 15.65
CA ILE A 70 -0.35 7.67 15.74
C ILE A 70 -0.82 8.30 14.43
N ALA A 71 -0.02 9.16 13.83
CA ALA A 71 -0.32 9.78 12.54
C ALA A 71 -0.42 8.72 11.42
N ALA A 72 0.50 7.77 11.37
CA ALA A 72 0.50 6.68 10.39
C ALA A 72 -0.74 5.79 10.56
N ALA A 73 -1.13 5.46 11.77
CA ALA A 73 -2.35 4.71 12.06
C ALA A 73 -3.60 5.49 11.62
N GLY A 74 -3.64 6.79 11.90
CA GLY A 74 -4.74 7.67 11.51
C GLY A 74 -4.92 7.84 10.00
N GLN A 75 -3.83 7.74 9.23
CA GLN A 75 -3.85 7.81 7.76
C GLN A 75 -4.16 6.46 7.10
N ALA A 76 -4.06 5.38 7.83
CA ALA A 76 -4.32 4.05 7.31
C ALA A 76 -5.81 3.80 7.09
N ARG A 77 -6.13 3.04 6.05
CA ARG A 77 -7.49 2.55 5.79
C ARG A 77 -7.76 1.25 6.54
N LEU A 78 -6.71 0.56 6.94
CA LEU A 78 -6.77 -0.71 7.66
C LEU A 78 -5.66 -0.76 8.69
N VAL A 79 -5.99 -1.16 9.92
CA VAL A 79 -5.03 -1.41 10.98
C VAL A 79 -5.05 -2.90 11.31
N LEU A 80 -3.87 -3.53 11.27
CA LEU A 80 -3.70 -4.95 11.56
C LEU A 80 -3.13 -5.12 12.96
N ALA A 81 -3.87 -5.83 13.81
CA ALA A 81 -3.50 -6.16 15.18
C ALA A 81 -3.65 -7.67 15.43
N SER A 82 -2.84 -8.21 16.33
CA SER A 82 -2.97 -9.62 16.75
C SER A 82 -4.15 -9.83 17.70
N GLY A 83 -4.45 -8.84 18.51
CA GLY A 83 -5.50 -8.91 19.52
C GLY A 83 -5.10 -9.69 20.77
N LYS A 84 -6.05 -10.06 21.60
CA LYS A 84 -5.83 -10.81 22.87
C LYS A 84 -4.85 -10.13 23.81
N ASN A 85 -4.88 -8.80 23.88
CA ASN A 85 -3.98 -7.99 24.73
C ASN A 85 -2.48 -8.08 24.36
N LEU A 86 -2.15 -8.56 23.16
CA LEU A 86 -0.77 -8.50 22.67
C LEU A 86 -0.31 -7.07 22.40
N GLU A 87 -1.24 -6.19 22.06
CA GLU A 87 -1.00 -4.77 21.81
C GLU A 87 -1.73 -3.91 22.87
N PRO A 88 -1.15 -3.75 24.08
CA PRO A 88 -1.80 -2.96 25.15
C PRO A 88 -1.92 -1.48 24.82
N TYR A 89 -1.18 -1.00 23.84
CA TYR A 89 -1.19 0.37 23.35
C TYR A 89 -2.29 0.64 22.30
N LEU A 90 -3.03 -0.37 21.86
CA LEU A 90 -4.05 -0.24 20.80
C LEU A 90 -5.06 0.89 21.08
N PRO A 91 -5.53 1.12 22.33
CA PRO A 91 -6.46 2.23 22.61
C PRO A 91 -5.86 3.62 22.42
N LYS A 92 -4.54 3.74 22.29
CA LYS A 92 -3.83 5.01 22.09
C LYS A 92 -3.72 5.42 20.61
N LEU A 93 -4.05 4.51 19.72
CA LEU A 93 -4.00 4.73 18.29
C LEU A 93 -5.36 5.19 17.75
#